data_b8972b4e49cfc4e9880d60110a29ceb3
#
_entry.id   b8972b4e49cfc4e9880d60110a29ceb3
#
_cell.length_a   1.000
_cell.length_b   1.000
_cell.length_c   1.000
_cell.angle_alpha   90.00
_cell.angle_beta   90.00
_cell.angle_gamma   90.00
#
_symmetry.space_group_name_H-M   'P 1'
#
loop_
_entity.id
_entity.type
_entity.pdbx_description
1 polymer ?
#
loop_
_entity_poly.entity_id
_entity_poly.type
_entity_poly.pdbx_seq_one_letter_code
_entity_poly.pdbx_strand_id
1 'polypeptide(L)'
;MKKFRLFAIVIMFCLSCVLFTACSGKSSDTGKSSSSSSGQKEKYIEKAQNVITLFNEEKSDEIVELCDEAMKNALPKDKLSEVYTQLKSNGDFEKFLEGEMTKVEQGGKTFTVVVQQVKYEKNTLTYTVNFDSEDKLAGIFYK
;
A
#
# COMPACT_ATOMS: atom_id res chain seq x y z
N MET A 1 20.91 -18.77 -28.53
CA MET A 1 21.90 -18.66 -27.42
C MET A 1 22.01 -17.19 -27.04
N LYS A 2 21.18 -16.69 -26.15
CA LYS A 2 21.26 -15.29 -25.65
C LYS A 2 21.37 -15.32 -24.13
N LYS A 3 22.43 -14.74 -23.66
CA LYS A 3 23.01 -14.81 -22.32
C LYS A 3 22.11 -14.16 -21.28
N PHE A 4 21.60 -14.95 -20.34
CA PHE A 4 21.02 -14.49 -19.08
C PHE A 4 22.12 -13.80 -18.26
N ARG A 5 21.99 -12.49 -18.06
CA ARG A 5 22.82 -11.78 -17.10
C ARG A 5 22.11 -11.78 -15.76
N LEU A 6 22.52 -12.71 -14.92
CA LEU A 6 22.21 -12.70 -13.48
C LEU A 6 22.81 -11.43 -12.86
N PHE A 7 21.97 -10.54 -12.39
CA PHE A 7 22.36 -9.53 -11.42
C PHE A 7 22.18 -10.13 -10.02
N ALA A 8 23.26 -10.75 -9.53
CA ALA A 8 23.36 -11.14 -8.13
C ALA A 8 23.73 -9.89 -7.32
N ILE A 9 22.74 -9.27 -6.65
CA ILE A 9 23.02 -8.27 -5.62
C ILE A 9 23.21 -9.02 -4.32
N VAL A 10 24.49 -9.20 -3.96
CA VAL A 10 24.90 -9.68 -2.64
C VAL A 10 24.70 -8.55 -1.64
N ILE A 11 23.66 -8.61 -0.84
CA ILE A 11 23.51 -7.77 0.35
C ILE A 11 24.23 -8.48 1.49
N MET A 12 25.42 -8.00 1.77
CA MET A 12 26.23 -8.41 2.92
C MET A 12 25.67 -7.73 4.18
N PHE A 13 24.87 -8.48 4.93
CA PHE A 13 24.31 -8.00 6.20
C PHE A 13 25.33 -8.23 7.32
N CYS A 14 26.03 -7.17 7.73
CA CYS A 14 26.89 -7.19 8.92
C CYS A 14 26.05 -7.32 10.18
N LEU A 15 26.19 -8.46 10.83
CA LEU A 15 25.64 -8.79 12.13
C LEU A 15 26.46 -8.05 13.21
N SER A 16 25.91 -6.94 13.76
CA SER A 16 26.46 -6.33 14.96
C SER A 16 25.56 -6.66 16.15
N CYS A 17 25.98 -7.67 16.91
CA CYS A 17 25.44 -7.95 18.23
C CYS A 17 25.83 -6.86 19.20
N VAL A 18 24.89 -6.10 19.71
CA VAL A 18 25.07 -5.28 20.90
C VAL A 18 24.19 -5.86 22.00
N LEU A 19 24.85 -6.49 22.95
CA LEU A 19 24.27 -6.92 24.22
C LEU A 19 24.03 -5.67 25.09
N PHE A 20 22.79 -5.32 25.36
CA PHE A 20 22.46 -4.42 26.44
C PHE A 20 21.80 -5.20 27.57
N THR A 21 22.55 -5.28 28.67
CA THR A 21 22.17 -5.77 29.98
C THR A 21 21.05 -4.94 30.61
N ALA A 22 20.19 -5.66 31.30
CA ALA A 22 19.06 -5.18 32.08
C ALA A 22 19.44 -4.11 33.12
N CYS A 23 18.53 -3.14 33.29
CA CYS A 23 18.34 -2.51 34.59
C CYS A 23 16.87 -2.34 34.90
N SER A 24 16.47 -2.98 35.99
CA SER A 24 15.16 -2.94 36.63
C SER A 24 14.91 -1.52 37.18
N GLY A 25 13.71 -0.99 36.89
CA GLY A 25 13.26 0.30 37.45
C GLY A 25 11.75 0.43 37.26
N LYS A 26 11.02 0.07 38.31
CA LYS A 26 9.59 0.24 38.48
C LYS A 26 9.25 1.71 38.63
N SER A 27 8.38 2.25 37.74
CA SER A 27 7.44 3.33 38.11
C SER A 27 6.38 3.49 37.02
N SER A 28 5.16 3.45 37.49
CA SER A 28 3.92 3.84 36.82
C SER A 28 4.07 5.22 36.15
N ASP A 29 3.65 5.37 34.88
CA ASP A 29 2.77 6.50 34.61
C ASP A 29 1.96 6.26 33.33
N THR A 30 0.72 6.56 33.48
CA THR A 30 -0.39 6.57 32.55
C THR A 30 -0.12 7.63 31.47
N GLY A 31 -0.02 7.21 30.21
CA GLY A 31 0.20 8.14 29.10
C GLY A 31 -0.52 7.68 27.81
N LYS A 32 -1.83 7.69 27.83
CA LYS A 32 -2.78 8.10 26.80
C LYS A 32 -2.14 8.58 25.49
N SER A 33 -1.93 7.68 24.53
CA SER A 33 -1.68 8.04 23.13
C SER A 33 -2.06 6.88 22.19
N SER A 34 -3.32 6.46 22.21
CA SER A 34 -3.80 5.42 21.32
C SER A 34 -5.08 5.77 20.54
N SER A 35 -5.62 6.98 20.72
CA SER A 35 -6.86 7.36 20.03
C SER A 35 -6.66 8.12 18.71
N SER A 36 -5.49 8.75 18.50
CA SER A 36 -5.21 9.46 17.24
C SER A 36 -4.66 8.56 16.13
N SER A 37 -3.99 7.45 16.48
CA SER A 37 -3.44 6.53 15.50
C SER A 37 -4.48 5.57 14.90
N SER A 38 -5.49 5.17 15.67
CA SER A 38 -6.56 4.29 15.17
C SER A 38 -7.45 5.00 14.17
N GLY A 39 -7.91 6.22 14.47
CA GLY A 39 -8.75 7.00 13.55
C GLY A 39 -8.02 7.36 12.25
N GLN A 40 -6.70 7.59 12.31
CA GLN A 40 -5.90 7.82 11.11
C GLN A 40 -5.76 6.54 10.27
N LYS A 41 -5.55 5.40 10.91
CA LYS A 41 -5.50 4.08 10.24
C LYS A 41 -6.81 3.80 9.51
N GLU A 42 -7.94 3.93 10.18
CA GLU A 42 -9.27 3.72 9.60
C GLU A 42 -9.51 4.62 8.39
N LYS A 43 -9.23 5.92 8.53
CA LYS A 43 -9.37 6.89 7.43
C LYS A 43 -8.61 6.47 6.16
N TYR A 44 -7.37 6.02 6.29
CA TYR A 44 -6.57 5.62 5.12
C TYR A 44 -6.98 4.27 4.56
N ILE A 45 -7.43 3.34 5.40
CA ILE A 45 -8.02 2.07 4.94
C ILE A 45 -9.27 2.36 4.10
N GLU A 46 -10.18 3.22 4.57
CA GLU A 46 -11.38 3.63 3.82
C GLU A 46 -11.00 4.31 2.49
N LYS A 47 -9.99 5.19 2.48
CA LYS A 47 -9.48 5.80 1.23
C LYS A 47 -8.97 4.75 0.25
N ALA A 48 -8.20 3.78 0.72
CA ALA A 48 -7.69 2.70 -0.13
C ALA A 48 -8.83 1.82 -0.67
N GLN A 49 -9.82 1.50 0.17
CA GLN A 49 -11.01 0.77 -0.25
C GLN A 49 -11.81 1.52 -1.31
N ASN A 50 -11.96 2.85 -1.16
CA ASN A 50 -12.60 3.69 -2.17
C ASN A 50 -11.83 3.64 -3.51
N VAL A 51 -10.51 3.78 -3.49
CA VAL A 51 -9.68 3.65 -4.70
C VAL A 51 -9.89 2.30 -5.37
N ILE A 52 -9.84 1.20 -4.60
CA ILE A 52 -10.03 -0.16 -5.12
C ILE A 52 -11.44 -0.34 -5.70
N THR A 53 -12.45 0.26 -5.07
CA THR A 53 -13.84 0.26 -5.57
C THR A 53 -13.93 0.95 -6.92
N LEU A 54 -13.31 2.13 -7.08
CA LEU A 54 -13.27 2.84 -8.36
C LEU A 54 -12.59 2.03 -9.47
N PHE A 55 -11.55 1.24 -9.14
CA PHE A 55 -10.94 0.32 -10.10
C PHE A 55 -11.88 -0.83 -10.50
N ASN A 56 -12.63 -1.39 -9.56
CA ASN A 56 -13.63 -2.43 -9.87
C ASN A 56 -14.81 -1.90 -10.67
N GLU A 57 -15.17 -0.63 -10.49
CA GLU A 57 -16.25 0.05 -11.21
C GLU A 57 -15.78 0.71 -12.52
N GLU A 58 -14.50 0.60 -12.87
CA GLU A 58 -13.89 1.17 -14.09
C GLU A 58 -14.04 2.70 -14.20
N LYS A 59 -14.04 3.40 -13.05
CA LYS A 59 -14.20 4.85 -12.94
C LYS A 59 -12.90 5.61 -13.27
N SER A 60 -12.47 5.53 -14.52
CA SER A 60 -11.16 6.09 -14.96
C SER A 60 -10.97 7.56 -14.62
N ASP A 61 -12.01 8.39 -14.80
CA ASP A 61 -11.88 9.84 -14.56
C ASP A 61 -11.70 10.15 -13.07
N GLU A 62 -12.49 9.48 -12.21
CA GLU A 62 -12.42 9.63 -10.77
C GLU A 62 -11.06 9.12 -10.22
N ILE A 63 -10.53 8.02 -10.79
CA ILE A 63 -9.20 7.51 -10.44
C ILE A 63 -8.12 8.54 -10.78
N VAL A 64 -8.15 9.11 -11.98
CA VAL A 64 -7.17 10.11 -12.42
C VAL A 64 -7.21 11.37 -11.55
N GLU A 65 -8.38 11.80 -11.09
CA GLU A 65 -8.51 12.95 -10.18
C GLU A 65 -7.83 12.71 -8.82
N LEU A 66 -7.85 11.48 -8.33
CA LEU A 66 -7.20 11.11 -7.07
C LEU A 66 -5.67 11.01 -7.19
N CYS A 67 -5.14 10.79 -8.39
CA CYS A 67 -3.71 10.56 -8.63
C CYS A 67 -2.86 11.81 -8.40
N ASP A 68 -1.63 11.61 -7.95
CA ASP A 68 -0.57 12.62 -8.06
C ASP A 68 -0.11 12.76 -9.52
N GLU A 69 0.74 13.77 -9.81
CA GLU A 69 1.20 14.03 -11.18
C GLU A 69 2.05 12.89 -11.75
N ALA A 70 2.82 12.20 -10.90
CA ALA A 70 3.63 11.07 -11.33
C ALA A 70 2.74 9.87 -11.71
N MET A 71 1.72 9.61 -10.91
CA MET A 71 0.77 8.52 -11.15
C MET A 71 -0.12 8.79 -12.37
N LYS A 72 -0.56 10.04 -12.61
CA LYS A 72 -1.29 10.43 -13.83
C LYS A 72 -0.50 10.12 -15.10
N ASN A 73 0.81 10.39 -15.07
CA ASN A 73 1.70 10.10 -16.20
C ASN A 73 1.97 8.59 -16.36
N ALA A 74 2.05 7.84 -15.26
CA ALA A 74 2.33 6.41 -15.25
C ALA A 74 1.10 5.57 -15.65
N LEU A 75 -0.11 6.07 -15.37
CA LEU A 75 -1.37 5.34 -15.57
C LEU A 75 -2.34 6.09 -16.50
N PRO A 76 -2.00 6.22 -17.79
CA PRO A 76 -2.92 6.79 -18.77
C PRO A 76 -4.15 5.89 -18.95
N LYS A 77 -5.24 6.43 -19.50
CA LYS A 77 -6.53 5.72 -19.65
C LYS A 77 -6.43 4.38 -20.38
N ASP A 78 -5.54 4.26 -21.36
CA ASP A 78 -5.32 3.02 -22.08
C ASP A 78 -4.79 1.91 -21.17
N LYS A 79 -3.88 2.26 -20.26
CA LYS A 79 -3.36 1.33 -19.23
C LYS A 79 -4.41 0.92 -18.21
N LEU A 80 -5.32 1.81 -17.85
CA LEU A 80 -6.45 1.47 -16.97
C LEU A 80 -7.31 0.35 -17.56
N SER A 81 -7.56 0.37 -18.85
CA SER A 81 -8.34 -0.68 -19.55
C SER A 81 -7.69 -2.07 -19.41
N GLU A 82 -6.36 -2.14 -19.50
CA GLU A 82 -5.62 -3.39 -19.28
C GLU A 82 -5.77 -3.88 -17.83
N VAL A 83 -5.68 -2.96 -16.86
CA VAL A 83 -5.85 -3.27 -15.42
C VAL A 83 -7.27 -3.80 -15.17
N TYR A 84 -8.31 -3.16 -15.73
CA TYR A 84 -9.68 -3.61 -15.55
C TYR A 84 -9.91 -5.02 -16.11
N THR A 85 -9.32 -5.31 -17.27
CA THR A 85 -9.40 -6.66 -17.87
C THR A 85 -8.75 -7.70 -16.96
N GLN A 86 -7.60 -7.38 -16.36
CA GLN A 86 -6.92 -8.27 -15.43
C GLN A 86 -7.73 -8.46 -14.14
N LEU A 87 -8.31 -7.40 -13.58
CA LEU A 87 -9.14 -7.48 -12.37
C LEU A 87 -10.38 -8.35 -12.61
N LYS A 88 -11.09 -8.18 -13.73
CA LYS A 88 -12.24 -9.00 -14.11
C LYS A 88 -11.93 -10.48 -14.21
N SER A 89 -10.71 -10.86 -14.54
CA SER A 89 -10.32 -12.28 -14.61
C SER A 89 -10.41 -13.00 -13.25
N ASN A 90 -10.41 -12.23 -12.13
CA ASN A 90 -10.54 -12.75 -10.78
C ASN A 90 -12.00 -13.02 -10.35
N GLY A 91 -12.97 -12.71 -11.21
CA GLY A 91 -14.40 -12.77 -10.91
C GLY A 91 -14.90 -11.51 -10.21
N ASP A 92 -16.15 -11.55 -9.75
CA ASP A 92 -16.77 -10.40 -9.11
C ASP A 92 -16.16 -10.09 -7.73
N PHE A 93 -16.14 -8.81 -7.38
CA PHE A 93 -15.76 -8.35 -6.04
C PHE A 93 -16.76 -8.88 -5.01
N GLU A 94 -16.27 -9.51 -3.94
CA GLU A 94 -17.11 -9.98 -2.85
C GLU A 94 -17.04 -9.07 -1.62
N LYS A 95 -15.82 -8.84 -1.10
CA LYS A 95 -15.64 -8.04 0.12
C LYS A 95 -14.19 -7.63 0.36
N PHE A 96 -14.03 -6.58 1.15
CA PHE A 96 -12.76 -6.25 1.78
C PHE A 96 -12.53 -7.18 2.98
N LEU A 97 -11.27 -7.58 3.17
CA LEU A 97 -10.78 -8.34 4.32
C LEU A 97 -9.93 -7.42 5.20
N GLU A 98 -8.86 -7.95 5.79
CA GLU A 98 -7.98 -7.17 6.66
C GLU A 98 -7.24 -6.07 5.90
N GLY A 99 -7.13 -4.90 6.54
CA GLY A 99 -6.39 -3.75 6.07
C GLY A 99 -5.37 -3.28 7.11
N GLU A 100 -4.15 -3.00 6.66
CA GLU A 100 -3.06 -2.47 7.47
C GLU A 100 -2.53 -1.17 6.87
N MET A 101 -2.16 -0.23 7.75
CA MET A 101 -1.56 1.05 7.36
C MET A 101 -0.18 1.20 8.00
N THR A 102 0.77 1.68 7.23
CA THR A 102 2.09 2.10 7.70
C THR A 102 2.53 3.40 7.04
N LYS A 103 3.54 4.06 7.59
CA LYS A 103 4.21 5.20 6.94
C LYS A 103 5.61 4.78 6.50
N VAL A 104 6.00 5.19 5.31
CA VAL A 104 7.29 4.88 4.72
C VAL A 104 7.93 6.16 4.21
N GLU A 105 9.19 6.36 4.54
CA GLU A 105 10.00 7.44 3.99
C GLU A 105 10.85 6.92 2.83
N GLN A 106 10.73 7.54 1.68
CA GLN A 106 11.48 7.19 0.50
C GLN A 106 11.86 8.45 -0.29
N GLY A 107 13.16 8.61 -0.57
CA GLY A 107 13.65 9.76 -1.34
C GLY A 107 13.33 11.12 -0.70
N GLY A 108 13.30 11.21 0.63
CA GLY A 108 12.96 12.44 1.37
C GLY A 108 11.47 12.79 1.36
N LYS A 109 10.61 11.89 0.90
CA LYS A 109 9.14 12.02 0.93
C LYS A 109 8.55 10.96 1.85
N THR A 110 7.51 11.33 2.58
CA THR A 110 6.73 10.41 3.41
C THR A 110 5.51 9.93 2.64
N PHE A 111 5.32 8.62 2.58
CA PHE A 111 4.14 7.99 2.00
C PHE A 111 3.35 7.27 3.09
N THR A 112 2.04 7.34 2.99
CA THR A 112 1.14 6.46 3.75
C THR A 112 0.81 5.26 2.87
N VAL A 113 1.19 4.08 3.32
CA VAL A 113 1.02 2.81 2.59
C VAL A 113 -0.08 2.01 3.26
N VAL A 114 -1.08 1.62 2.50
CA VAL A 114 -2.16 0.73 2.95
C VAL A 114 -2.02 -0.60 2.22
N VAL A 115 -1.97 -1.68 2.99
CA VAL A 115 -2.07 -3.05 2.47
C VAL A 115 -3.48 -3.54 2.77
N GLN A 116 -4.26 -3.83 1.73
CA GLN A 116 -5.65 -4.24 1.82
C GLN A 116 -5.87 -5.56 1.12
N GLN A 117 -6.38 -6.55 1.83
CA GLN A 117 -6.82 -7.79 1.22
C GLN A 117 -8.25 -7.66 0.71
N VAL A 118 -8.49 -8.19 -0.48
CA VAL A 118 -9.78 -8.13 -1.18
C VAL A 118 -10.15 -9.52 -1.69
N LYS A 119 -11.32 -9.99 -1.30
CA LYS A 119 -11.87 -11.25 -1.78
C LYS A 119 -12.65 -11.01 -3.07
N TYR A 120 -12.29 -11.73 -4.10
CA TYR A 120 -13.03 -11.90 -5.36
C TYR A 120 -13.59 -13.31 -5.45
N GLU A 121 -14.49 -13.55 -6.34
CA GLU A 121 -15.14 -14.85 -6.55
C GLU A 121 -14.12 -16.01 -6.71
N LYS A 122 -13.06 -15.80 -7.49
CA LYS A 122 -12.06 -16.83 -7.79
C LYS A 122 -10.79 -16.74 -6.95
N ASN A 123 -10.40 -15.53 -6.54
CA ASN A 123 -9.12 -15.27 -5.90
C ASN A 123 -9.25 -14.29 -4.72
N THR A 124 -8.21 -14.25 -3.89
CA THR A 124 -8.00 -13.16 -2.93
C THR A 124 -6.76 -12.39 -3.38
N LEU A 125 -6.91 -11.09 -3.62
CA LEU A 125 -5.81 -10.21 -3.99
C LEU A 125 -5.37 -9.37 -2.80
N THR A 126 -4.08 -9.08 -2.72
CA THR A 126 -3.51 -8.15 -1.77
C THR A 126 -3.10 -6.88 -2.51
N TYR A 127 -3.80 -5.79 -2.22
CA TYR A 127 -3.49 -4.47 -2.75
C TYR A 127 -2.49 -3.75 -1.84
N THR A 128 -1.58 -3.01 -2.45
CA THR A 128 -0.73 -2.03 -1.79
C THR A 128 -1.03 -0.67 -2.41
N VAL A 129 -1.64 0.22 -1.65
CA VAL A 129 -2.06 1.56 -2.09
C VAL A 129 -1.21 2.59 -1.36
N ASN A 130 -0.54 3.45 -2.11
CA ASN A 130 0.37 4.47 -1.59
C ASN A 130 -0.25 5.86 -1.77
N PHE A 131 -0.29 6.62 -0.68
CA PHE A 131 -0.69 8.03 -0.70
C PHE A 131 0.51 8.91 -0.35
N ASP A 132 0.65 10.03 -1.04
CA ASP A 132 1.67 11.04 -0.75
C ASP A 132 1.30 11.91 0.45
N SER A 133 2.12 12.91 0.74
CA SER A 133 1.90 13.86 1.86
C SER A 133 0.70 14.79 1.66
N GLU A 134 0.19 14.89 0.44
CA GLU A 134 -1.01 15.67 0.07
C GLU A 134 -2.26 14.79 -0.02
N ASP A 135 -2.16 13.54 0.47
CA ASP A 135 -3.24 12.55 0.41
C ASP A 135 -3.63 12.13 -1.02
N LYS A 136 -2.76 12.35 -2.02
CA LYS A 136 -2.96 11.92 -3.41
C LYS A 136 -2.50 10.48 -3.60
N LEU A 137 -3.14 9.79 -4.55
CA LEU A 137 -2.75 8.43 -4.95
C LEU A 137 -1.41 8.48 -5.70
N ALA A 138 -0.36 7.97 -5.06
CA ALA A 138 1.01 7.94 -5.57
C ALA A 138 1.43 6.55 -6.09
N GLY A 139 0.60 5.53 -5.89
CA GLY A 139 0.85 4.19 -6.40
C GLY A 139 -0.21 3.19 -5.99
N ILE A 140 -0.47 2.22 -6.85
CA ILE A 140 -1.32 1.07 -6.57
C ILE A 140 -0.73 -0.18 -7.21
N PHE A 141 -0.64 -1.26 -6.44
CA PHE A 141 -0.15 -2.57 -6.87
C PHE A 141 -1.06 -3.64 -6.29
N TYR A 142 -1.14 -4.79 -6.97
CA TYR A 142 -1.85 -5.97 -6.46
C TYR A 142 -1.15 -7.27 -6.88
N LYS A 143 -1.34 -8.30 -6.10
CA LYS A 143 -0.83 -9.66 -6.35
C LYS A 143 -1.78 -10.70 -5.80
#